data_915619e5e77586c7816f26e1f9665f97
#
_entry.id   915619e5e77586c7816f26e1f9665f97
#
_cell.length_a   1.000
_cell.length_b   1.000
_cell.length_c   1.000
_cell.angle_alpha   90.00
_cell.angle_beta   90.00
_cell.angle_gamma   90.00
#
_symmetry.space_group_name_H-M   'P 1'
#
loop_
_entity.id
_entity.type
_entity.pdbx_description
1 polymer ?
#
loop_
_entity_poly.entity_id
_entity_poly.type
_entity_poly.pdbx_seq_one_letter_code
_entity_poly.pdbx_strand_id
1 'polypeptide(L)'
;MLTLLGFGMVITFMTLIMLKRVSPLVALIAIPILFAVLAGVGGDELGKMMLEGIRTLAPTGVMLMFAILYFGIMIDAGLFDPVVNRILRSVGNDPAKVVFGTAVLAALVSLDGDGSTTYMITVASILPLYRRLRMDALNLTCVTILASGVMNLTPWGGPLARAATALHVDPAEVFVPMIPVMVIGVAGVLVLAYVLGVRERRRLGKAALGVPPLAADAPRDSHQAQEVDTALLPANGESEAAASLRRPRLRWFNAALTVALIVGLVVGLLPLPVLFMVAFAIAIVANYPQLPEQRARIAAHAGNVIAVVALIFAAGVFTGILTGSGMVKSMSDSLLTIVPPSWAPSLATITAIASMPFTFFVSNDAFYYGVLPIVTEVARNAGIDPVEMARASLIGQPVHLLSPLVASTYLLVGLAGVEFGDHQRFTLAWAIGICLLMLVAALAFGLFPLSAG
;
A
#
# COMPACT_ATOMS: atom_id res chain seq x y z
N MET A 1 27.94 -7.92 -23.25
CA MET A 1 28.50 -7.54 -21.95
C MET A 1 27.48 -6.76 -21.11
N LEU A 2 26.90 -5.68 -21.62
CA LEU A 2 25.89 -4.88 -20.86
C LEU A 2 24.67 -5.69 -20.42
N THR A 3 24.16 -6.62 -21.26
CA THR A 3 23.07 -7.52 -20.90
C THR A 3 23.36 -8.35 -19.66
N LEU A 4 24.55 -8.98 -19.61
CA LEU A 4 24.95 -9.80 -18.45
C LEU A 4 25.14 -8.96 -17.19
N LEU A 5 25.69 -7.75 -17.32
CA LEU A 5 25.84 -6.83 -16.20
C LEU A 5 24.46 -6.33 -15.73
N GLY A 6 23.55 -6.01 -16.62
CA GLY A 6 22.19 -5.59 -16.27
C GLY A 6 21.41 -6.68 -15.52
N PHE A 7 21.34 -7.91 -16.06
CA PHE A 7 20.72 -9.03 -15.36
C PHE A 7 21.44 -9.37 -14.07
N GLY A 8 22.79 -9.36 -14.06
CA GLY A 8 23.59 -9.58 -12.85
C GLY A 8 23.30 -8.55 -11.75
N MET A 9 23.15 -7.27 -12.13
CA MET A 9 22.77 -6.19 -11.20
C MET A 9 21.39 -6.44 -10.59
N VAL A 10 20.37 -6.74 -11.40
CA VAL A 10 19.00 -6.98 -10.93
C VAL A 10 18.95 -8.24 -10.05
N ILE A 11 19.57 -9.34 -10.46
CA ILE A 11 19.62 -10.59 -9.68
C ILE A 11 20.34 -10.36 -8.34
N THR A 12 21.46 -9.66 -8.34
CA THR A 12 22.22 -9.35 -7.10
C THR A 12 21.39 -8.47 -6.18
N PHE A 13 20.74 -7.42 -6.72
CA PHE A 13 19.83 -6.54 -5.99
C PHE A 13 18.70 -7.33 -5.34
N MET A 14 17.97 -8.13 -6.13
CA MET A 14 16.87 -8.97 -5.62
C MET A 14 17.34 -9.96 -4.56
N THR A 15 18.44 -10.68 -4.82
CA THR A 15 18.96 -11.71 -3.91
C THR A 15 19.38 -11.13 -2.56
N LEU A 16 20.10 -10.01 -2.55
CA LEU A 16 20.58 -9.40 -1.30
C LEU A 16 19.43 -8.83 -0.45
N ILE A 17 18.40 -8.27 -1.08
CA ILE A 17 17.19 -7.81 -0.37
C ILE A 17 16.42 -9.00 0.19
N MET A 18 16.16 -10.05 -0.62
CA MET A 18 15.41 -11.24 -0.18
C MET A 18 16.11 -11.97 0.95
N LEU A 19 17.44 -12.08 0.91
CA LEU A 19 18.24 -12.64 2.00
C LEU A 19 18.38 -11.72 3.21
N LYS A 20 17.77 -10.51 3.17
CA LYS A 20 17.85 -9.49 4.24
C LYS A 20 19.29 -9.12 4.63
N ARG A 21 20.24 -9.22 3.70
CA ARG A 21 21.65 -8.89 3.92
C ARG A 21 21.92 -7.39 3.80
N VAL A 22 21.11 -6.69 3.01
CA VAL A 22 21.23 -5.24 2.76
C VAL A 22 19.83 -4.65 2.76
N SER A 23 19.70 -3.44 3.31
CA SER A 23 18.43 -2.71 3.24
C SER A 23 18.12 -2.28 1.79
N PRO A 24 16.84 -2.17 1.39
CA PRO A 24 16.48 -1.69 0.05
C PRO A 24 17.12 -0.35 -0.30
N LEU A 25 17.19 0.57 0.66
CA LEU A 25 17.81 1.88 0.50
C LEU A 25 19.28 1.78 0.07
N VAL A 26 20.08 0.98 0.76
CA VAL A 26 21.50 0.78 0.46
C VAL A 26 21.69 0.00 -0.84
N ALA A 27 20.85 -1.01 -1.07
CA ALA A 27 20.91 -1.83 -2.27
C ALA A 27 20.64 -1.00 -3.55
N LEU A 28 19.66 -0.10 -3.52
CA LEU A 28 19.32 0.79 -4.63
C LEU A 28 20.43 1.80 -4.98
N ILE A 29 21.33 2.08 -4.04
CA ILE A 29 22.47 2.98 -4.27
C ILE A 29 23.74 2.20 -4.64
N ALA A 30 24.13 1.25 -3.79
CA ALA A 30 25.44 0.63 -3.88
C ALA A 30 25.56 -0.37 -5.05
N ILE A 31 24.51 -1.15 -5.33
CA ILE A 31 24.56 -2.18 -6.36
C ILE A 31 24.67 -1.59 -7.77
N PRO A 32 23.83 -0.60 -8.17
CA PRO A 32 23.96 -0.02 -9.51
C PRO A 32 25.31 0.70 -9.72
N ILE A 33 25.82 1.37 -8.69
CA ILE A 33 27.17 1.99 -8.75
C ILE A 33 28.23 0.92 -9.03
N LEU A 34 28.19 -0.20 -8.29
CA LEU A 34 29.14 -1.30 -8.51
C LEU A 34 29.09 -1.82 -9.95
N PHE A 35 27.89 -2.10 -10.47
CA PHE A 35 27.72 -2.64 -11.81
C PHE A 35 28.01 -1.61 -12.91
N ALA A 36 27.77 -0.31 -12.67
CA ALA A 36 28.18 0.75 -13.58
C ALA A 36 29.71 0.82 -13.72
N VAL A 37 30.43 0.76 -12.58
CA VAL A 37 31.90 0.73 -12.60
C VAL A 37 32.43 -0.52 -13.31
N LEU A 38 31.82 -1.68 -13.11
CA LEU A 38 32.15 -2.91 -13.83
C LEU A 38 31.85 -2.80 -15.35
N ALA A 39 30.89 -1.97 -15.74
CA ALA A 39 30.59 -1.66 -17.13
C ALA A 39 31.58 -0.65 -17.75
N GLY A 40 32.49 -0.11 -16.97
CA GLY A 40 33.44 0.92 -17.39
C GLY A 40 32.90 2.36 -17.30
N VAL A 41 31.74 2.55 -16.70
CA VAL A 41 31.16 3.87 -16.45
C VAL A 41 31.64 4.38 -15.09
N GLY A 42 32.26 5.54 -15.07
CA GLY A 42 32.79 6.12 -13.83
C GLY A 42 32.87 7.65 -13.87
N GLY A 43 33.33 8.22 -12.77
CA GLY A 43 33.59 9.65 -12.68
C GLY A 43 32.34 10.52 -12.92
N ASP A 44 32.52 11.54 -13.75
CA ASP A 44 31.49 12.55 -14.02
C ASP A 44 30.25 11.99 -14.75
N GLU A 45 30.43 11.01 -15.62
CA GLU A 45 29.33 10.37 -16.35
C GLU A 45 28.40 9.60 -15.40
N LEU A 46 28.95 8.82 -14.49
CA LEU A 46 28.18 8.13 -13.44
C LEU A 46 27.40 9.13 -12.57
N GLY A 47 28.07 10.22 -12.15
CA GLY A 47 27.44 11.29 -11.37
C GLY A 47 26.27 11.94 -12.10
N LYS A 48 26.40 12.19 -13.41
CA LYS A 48 25.31 12.74 -14.24
C LYS A 48 24.12 11.80 -14.33
N MET A 49 24.34 10.51 -14.56
CA MET A 49 23.25 9.51 -14.59
C MET A 49 22.50 9.45 -13.25
N MET A 50 23.22 9.45 -12.13
CA MET A 50 22.62 9.46 -10.79
C MET A 50 21.78 10.71 -10.54
N LEU A 51 22.33 11.90 -10.86
CA LEU A 51 21.63 13.17 -10.67
C LEU A 51 20.41 13.30 -11.57
N GLU A 52 20.47 12.82 -12.81
CA GLU A 52 19.34 12.84 -13.73
C GLU A 52 18.19 11.94 -13.20
N GLY A 53 18.51 10.75 -12.71
CA GLY A 53 17.53 9.89 -12.07
C GLY A 53 16.87 10.53 -10.84
N ILE A 54 17.68 11.19 -9.98
CA ILE A 54 17.16 11.94 -8.83
C ILE A 54 16.24 13.08 -9.27
N ARG A 55 16.64 13.87 -10.28
CA ARG A 55 15.84 14.99 -10.81
C ARG A 55 14.51 14.53 -11.36
N THR A 56 14.50 13.44 -12.10
CA THR A 56 13.29 12.85 -12.68
C THR A 56 12.29 12.44 -11.59
N LEU A 57 12.78 11.95 -10.45
CA LEU A 57 11.93 11.47 -9.35
C LEU A 57 11.66 12.52 -8.26
N ALA A 58 12.29 13.68 -8.31
CA ALA A 58 12.10 14.73 -7.32
C ALA A 58 10.61 15.12 -7.13
N PRO A 59 9.80 15.28 -8.19
CA PRO A 59 8.37 15.57 -8.04
C PRO A 59 7.63 14.49 -7.22
N THR A 60 7.90 13.21 -7.48
CA THR A 60 7.30 12.09 -6.73
C THR A 60 7.75 12.10 -5.26
N GLY A 61 9.02 12.35 -5.00
CA GLY A 61 9.54 12.50 -3.63
C GLY A 61 8.86 13.64 -2.86
N VAL A 62 8.69 14.81 -3.50
CA VAL A 62 7.98 15.95 -2.92
C VAL A 62 6.51 15.62 -2.66
N MET A 63 5.82 14.98 -3.62
CA MET A 63 4.44 14.54 -3.45
C MET A 63 4.27 13.66 -2.23
N LEU A 64 5.09 12.61 -2.11
CA LEU A 64 5.00 11.65 -1.00
C LEU A 64 5.31 12.31 0.35
N MET A 65 6.33 13.18 0.41
CA MET A 65 6.65 13.93 1.62
C MET A 65 5.44 14.72 2.14
N PHE A 66 4.82 15.52 1.28
CA PHE A 66 3.71 16.38 1.68
C PHE A 66 2.40 15.59 1.85
N ALA A 67 2.21 14.47 1.14
CA ALA A 67 1.07 13.57 1.37
C ALA A 67 1.14 12.93 2.77
N ILE A 68 2.30 12.38 3.16
CA ILE A 68 2.50 11.79 4.49
C ILE A 68 2.29 12.83 5.59
N LEU A 69 2.85 14.03 5.42
CA LEU A 69 2.66 15.12 6.38
C LEU A 69 1.20 15.57 6.46
N TYR A 70 0.52 15.71 5.32
CA TYR A 70 -0.88 16.13 5.25
C TYR A 70 -1.80 15.14 5.97
N PHE A 71 -1.73 13.85 5.61
CA PHE A 71 -2.56 12.84 6.24
C PHE A 71 -2.20 12.62 7.71
N GLY A 72 -0.90 12.71 8.06
CA GLY A 72 -0.46 12.68 9.46
C GLY A 72 -1.13 13.77 10.30
N ILE A 73 -1.16 15.01 9.80
CA ILE A 73 -1.86 16.12 10.47
C ILE A 73 -3.36 15.89 10.54
N MET A 74 -3.98 15.36 9.49
CA MET A 74 -5.41 15.05 9.48
C MET A 74 -5.78 13.95 10.48
N ILE A 75 -4.92 12.95 10.66
CA ILE A 75 -5.08 11.90 11.67
C ILE A 75 -4.94 12.49 13.07
N ASP A 76 -3.89 13.28 13.32
CA ASP A 76 -3.68 13.95 14.60
C ASP A 76 -4.86 14.85 14.98
N ALA A 77 -5.41 15.60 14.00
CA ALA A 77 -6.58 16.47 14.19
C ALA A 77 -7.91 15.70 14.39
N GLY A 78 -7.92 14.37 14.19
CA GLY A 78 -9.09 13.51 14.40
C GLY A 78 -10.07 13.51 13.22
N LEU A 79 -9.59 13.61 11.97
CA LEU A 79 -10.43 13.58 10.78
C LEU A 79 -11.33 12.34 10.71
N PHE A 80 -10.80 11.18 11.09
CA PHE A 80 -11.52 9.90 11.01
C PHE A 80 -12.42 9.60 12.23
N ASP A 81 -12.27 10.31 13.34
CA ASP A 81 -13.01 10.05 14.58
C ASP A 81 -14.54 10.03 14.42
N PRO A 82 -15.17 11.00 13.68
CA PRO A 82 -16.61 10.98 13.49
C PRO A 82 -17.08 9.73 12.75
N VAL A 83 -16.29 9.26 11.79
CA VAL A 83 -16.59 8.07 10.99
C VAL A 83 -16.46 6.82 11.84
N VAL A 84 -15.35 6.68 12.58
CA VAL A 84 -15.13 5.58 13.55
C VAL A 84 -16.30 5.50 14.52
N ASN A 85 -16.64 6.62 15.17
CA ASN A 85 -17.73 6.69 16.14
C ASN A 85 -19.10 6.38 15.52
N ARG A 86 -19.35 6.83 14.29
CA ARG A 86 -20.61 6.54 13.57
C ARG A 86 -20.72 5.05 13.25
N ILE A 87 -19.64 4.44 12.76
CA ILE A 87 -19.59 3.00 12.47
C ILE A 87 -19.84 2.22 13.74
N LEU A 88 -19.11 2.48 14.83
CA LEU A 88 -19.25 1.78 16.12
C LEU A 88 -20.68 1.85 16.66
N ARG A 89 -21.36 3.00 16.52
CA ARG A 89 -22.78 3.14 16.93
C ARG A 89 -23.75 2.40 16.01
N SER A 90 -23.43 2.30 14.71
CA SER A 90 -24.34 1.74 13.70
C SER A 90 -24.30 0.22 13.62
N VAL A 91 -23.15 -0.40 13.95
CA VAL A 91 -22.97 -1.85 13.84
C VAL A 91 -23.69 -2.63 14.94
N GLY A 92 -23.87 -2.05 16.13
CA GLY A 92 -24.54 -2.69 17.26
C GLY A 92 -23.92 -4.05 17.61
N ASN A 93 -24.78 -5.07 17.78
CA ASN A 93 -24.37 -6.45 18.09
C ASN A 93 -24.58 -7.44 16.93
N ASP A 94 -24.85 -6.96 15.71
CA ASP A 94 -25.04 -7.82 14.54
C ASP A 94 -23.69 -8.14 13.88
N PRO A 95 -23.23 -9.41 13.89
CA PRO A 95 -21.97 -9.82 13.28
C PRO A 95 -21.83 -9.37 11.80
N ALA A 96 -22.91 -9.40 11.03
CA ALA A 96 -22.86 -8.99 9.63
C ALA A 96 -22.53 -7.49 9.47
N LYS A 97 -23.14 -6.66 10.33
CA LYS A 97 -22.85 -5.22 10.35
C LYS A 97 -21.45 -4.93 10.87
N VAL A 98 -20.95 -5.73 11.83
CA VAL A 98 -19.60 -5.56 12.39
C VAL A 98 -18.54 -5.81 11.34
N VAL A 99 -18.61 -6.94 10.59
CA VAL A 99 -17.64 -7.25 9.54
C VAL A 99 -17.71 -6.21 8.40
N PHE A 100 -18.91 -5.82 8.00
CA PHE A 100 -19.11 -4.78 6.98
C PHE A 100 -18.55 -3.42 7.44
N GLY A 101 -18.86 -3.01 8.67
CA GLY A 101 -18.33 -1.77 9.27
C GLY A 101 -16.81 -1.78 9.39
N THR A 102 -16.20 -2.94 9.67
CA THR A 102 -14.74 -3.11 9.67
C THR A 102 -14.14 -2.80 8.29
N ALA A 103 -14.73 -3.34 7.22
CA ALA A 103 -14.27 -3.09 5.87
C ALA A 103 -14.41 -1.63 5.45
N VAL A 104 -15.54 -0.99 5.81
CA VAL A 104 -15.75 0.45 5.56
C VAL A 104 -14.72 1.29 6.31
N LEU A 105 -14.50 0.99 7.59
CA LEU A 105 -13.51 1.70 8.40
C LEU A 105 -12.10 1.56 7.83
N ALA A 106 -11.70 0.32 7.51
CA ALA A 106 -10.37 0.05 6.94
C ALA A 106 -10.17 0.79 5.61
N ALA A 107 -11.16 0.78 4.70
CA ALA A 107 -11.07 1.49 3.43
C ALA A 107 -10.94 3.00 3.61
N LEU A 108 -11.67 3.59 4.57
CA LEU A 108 -11.61 5.03 4.82
C LEU A 108 -10.30 5.46 5.49
N VAL A 109 -9.82 4.69 6.46
CA VAL A 109 -8.54 5.00 7.12
C VAL A 109 -7.37 4.79 6.16
N SER A 110 -7.42 3.77 5.29
CA SER A 110 -6.38 3.51 4.28
C SER A 110 -6.21 4.62 3.23
N LEU A 111 -7.06 5.65 3.25
CA LEU A 111 -6.85 6.86 2.44
C LEU A 111 -5.53 7.58 2.76
N ASP A 112 -4.94 7.36 3.93
CA ASP A 112 -3.63 7.92 4.29
C ASP A 112 -2.46 7.28 3.53
N GLY A 113 -2.67 6.10 2.95
CA GLY A 113 -1.65 5.35 2.21
C GLY A 113 -0.68 4.56 3.12
N ASP A 114 -0.90 4.53 4.46
CA ASP A 114 -0.09 3.74 5.40
C ASP A 114 -0.88 2.55 5.97
N GLY A 115 -0.42 1.34 5.64
CA GLY A 115 -1.00 0.12 6.16
C GLY A 115 -0.90 -0.01 7.68
N SER A 116 0.19 0.42 8.29
CA SER A 116 0.41 0.28 9.74
C SER A 116 -0.59 1.11 10.54
N THR A 117 -0.78 2.37 10.17
CA THR A 117 -1.78 3.27 10.77
C THR A 117 -3.19 2.72 10.61
N THR A 118 -3.53 2.26 9.39
CA THR A 118 -4.83 1.63 9.11
C THR A 118 -5.08 0.44 10.03
N TYR A 119 -4.10 -0.44 10.21
CA TYR A 119 -4.26 -1.63 11.03
C TYR A 119 -4.39 -1.30 12.51
N MET A 120 -3.56 -0.39 13.03
CA MET A 120 -3.67 0.06 14.43
C MET A 120 -5.04 0.67 14.73
N ILE A 121 -5.51 1.62 13.92
CA ILE A 121 -6.80 2.29 14.14
C ILE A 121 -7.95 1.29 14.01
N THR A 122 -7.97 0.47 12.95
CA THR A 122 -9.08 -0.44 12.68
C THR A 122 -9.17 -1.53 13.75
N VAL A 123 -8.03 -2.17 14.07
CA VAL A 123 -8.01 -3.26 15.06
C VAL A 123 -8.32 -2.74 16.46
N ALA A 124 -7.68 -1.64 16.89
CA ALA A 124 -7.95 -1.06 18.21
C ALA A 124 -9.42 -0.68 18.39
N SER A 125 -10.06 -0.15 17.33
CA SER A 125 -11.47 0.28 17.40
C SER A 125 -12.47 -0.87 17.40
N ILE A 126 -12.20 -1.95 16.66
CA ILE A 126 -13.21 -2.97 16.35
C ILE A 126 -12.94 -4.31 17.07
N LEU A 127 -11.69 -4.67 17.38
CA LEU A 127 -11.36 -5.95 18.03
C LEU A 127 -12.09 -6.18 19.36
N PRO A 128 -12.26 -5.17 20.26
CA PRO A 128 -13.03 -5.37 21.48
C PRO A 128 -14.47 -5.86 21.22
N LEU A 129 -15.07 -5.39 20.11
CA LEU A 129 -16.41 -5.81 19.72
C LEU A 129 -16.41 -7.25 19.18
N TYR A 130 -15.40 -7.64 18.38
CA TYR A 130 -15.22 -9.04 17.95
C TYR A 130 -15.10 -9.99 19.13
N ARG A 131 -14.26 -9.63 20.13
CA ARG A 131 -14.08 -10.43 21.36
C ARG A 131 -15.38 -10.55 22.17
N ARG A 132 -16.09 -9.43 22.36
CA ARG A 132 -17.38 -9.42 23.09
C ARG A 132 -18.43 -10.28 22.42
N LEU A 133 -18.49 -10.29 21.09
CA LEU A 133 -19.44 -11.07 20.30
C LEU A 133 -18.95 -12.48 19.97
N ARG A 134 -17.76 -12.89 20.43
CA ARG A 134 -17.11 -14.18 20.13
C ARG A 134 -16.96 -14.45 18.63
N MET A 135 -16.72 -13.39 17.87
CA MET A 135 -16.49 -13.46 16.43
C MET A 135 -15.06 -13.89 16.12
N ASP A 136 -14.90 -14.55 14.97
CA ASP A 136 -13.58 -14.96 14.48
C ASP A 136 -12.77 -13.74 14.00
N ALA A 137 -11.60 -13.53 14.62
CA ALA A 137 -10.69 -12.45 14.28
C ALA A 137 -10.08 -12.58 12.87
N LEU A 138 -10.12 -13.76 12.24
CA LEU A 138 -9.74 -13.96 10.84
C LEU A 138 -10.61 -13.11 9.89
N ASN A 139 -11.89 -12.94 10.20
CA ASN A 139 -12.75 -12.06 9.42
C ASN A 139 -12.29 -10.59 9.50
N LEU A 140 -11.89 -10.13 10.70
CA LEU A 140 -11.37 -8.78 10.90
C LEU A 140 -10.10 -8.55 10.07
N THR A 141 -9.12 -9.44 10.22
CA THR A 141 -7.83 -9.28 9.52
C THR A 141 -7.98 -9.39 8.01
N CYS A 142 -8.84 -10.30 7.54
CA CYS A 142 -9.13 -10.50 6.12
C CYS A 142 -9.69 -9.22 5.48
N VAL A 143 -10.79 -8.68 5.99
CA VAL A 143 -11.43 -7.51 5.34
C VAL A 143 -10.59 -6.25 5.49
N THR A 144 -9.83 -6.12 6.58
CA THR A 144 -8.92 -4.99 6.79
C THR A 144 -7.80 -4.98 5.76
N ILE A 145 -7.12 -6.12 5.57
CA ILE A 145 -5.99 -6.17 4.64
C ILE A 145 -6.43 -6.06 3.19
N LEU A 146 -7.61 -6.61 2.83
CA LEU A 146 -8.14 -6.50 1.48
C LEU A 146 -8.57 -5.07 1.15
N ALA A 147 -9.22 -4.38 2.09
CA ALA A 147 -9.55 -2.96 1.93
C ALA A 147 -8.29 -2.11 1.74
N SER A 148 -7.28 -2.32 2.58
CA SER A 148 -5.97 -1.65 2.46
C SER A 148 -5.27 -1.97 1.14
N GLY A 149 -5.33 -3.23 0.67
CA GLY A 149 -4.72 -3.66 -0.59
C GLY A 149 -5.34 -3.00 -1.81
N VAL A 150 -6.65 -2.78 -1.83
CA VAL A 150 -7.31 -2.01 -2.89
C VAL A 150 -6.96 -0.53 -2.77
N MET A 151 -6.92 0.03 -1.57
CA MET A 151 -6.59 1.45 -1.35
C MET A 151 -5.11 1.78 -1.63
N ASN A 152 -4.22 0.80 -1.69
CA ASN A 152 -2.83 0.97 -2.12
C ASN A 152 -2.67 1.47 -3.57
N LEU A 153 -3.76 1.52 -4.34
CA LEU A 153 -3.79 2.11 -5.68
C LEU A 153 -3.77 3.64 -5.67
N THR A 154 -3.88 4.29 -4.52
CA THR A 154 -3.78 5.77 -4.44
C THR A 154 -2.40 6.28 -4.88
N PRO A 155 -2.31 7.50 -5.46
CA PRO A 155 -1.03 8.01 -6.00
C PRO A 155 0.06 8.18 -4.94
N TRP A 156 -0.33 8.42 -3.70
CA TRP A 156 0.57 8.47 -2.54
C TRP A 156 0.72 7.11 -1.86
N GLY A 157 0.06 6.07 -2.35
CA GLY A 157 0.27 4.69 -1.94
C GLY A 157 1.64 4.19 -2.42
N GLY A 158 2.30 3.40 -1.58
CA GLY A 158 3.66 2.92 -1.86
C GLY A 158 3.84 2.25 -3.22
N PRO A 159 2.95 1.34 -3.66
CA PRO A 159 3.08 0.61 -4.92
C PRO A 159 2.97 1.50 -6.16
N LEU A 160 1.96 2.39 -6.22
CA LEU A 160 1.77 3.26 -7.38
C LEU A 160 2.95 4.24 -7.51
N ALA A 161 3.40 4.83 -6.41
CA ALA A 161 4.56 5.71 -6.43
C ALA A 161 5.81 4.98 -6.97
N ARG A 162 6.03 3.70 -6.61
CA ARG A 162 7.12 2.87 -7.13
C ARG A 162 6.98 2.59 -8.62
N ALA A 163 5.79 2.19 -9.08
CA ALA A 163 5.52 1.94 -10.50
C ALA A 163 5.78 3.20 -11.33
N ALA A 164 5.19 4.32 -10.92
CA ALA A 164 5.36 5.61 -11.58
C ALA A 164 6.83 6.05 -11.62
N THR A 165 7.54 5.88 -10.49
CA THR A 165 8.97 6.16 -10.37
C THR A 165 9.81 5.29 -11.29
N ALA A 166 9.58 3.98 -11.29
CA ALA A 166 10.36 3.01 -12.06
C ALA A 166 10.20 3.18 -13.56
N LEU A 167 9.02 3.63 -14.01
CA LEU A 167 8.69 3.81 -15.43
C LEU A 167 8.75 5.25 -15.88
N HIS A 168 9.09 6.20 -15.00
CA HIS A 168 9.16 7.64 -15.28
C HIS A 168 7.85 8.22 -15.84
N VAL A 169 6.70 7.80 -15.27
CA VAL A 169 5.37 8.26 -15.66
C VAL A 169 4.73 9.10 -14.55
N ASP A 170 3.76 9.95 -14.91
CA ASP A 170 3.04 10.77 -13.93
C ASP A 170 2.10 9.88 -13.08
N PRO A 171 2.21 9.93 -11.74
CA PRO A 171 1.31 9.20 -10.86
C PRO A 171 -0.18 9.50 -11.08
N ALA A 172 -0.54 10.73 -11.50
CA ALA A 172 -1.92 11.08 -11.79
C ALA A 172 -2.46 10.40 -13.06
N GLU A 173 -1.63 10.31 -14.12
CA GLU A 173 -1.99 9.61 -15.35
C GLU A 173 -2.22 8.12 -15.10
N VAL A 174 -1.47 7.52 -14.17
CA VAL A 174 -1.70 6.13 -13.77
C VAL A 174 -3.00 6.02 -12.97
N PHE A 175 -3.21 6.88 -11.96
CA PHE A 175 -4.26 6.75 -10.96
C PHE A 175 -5.66 7.13 -11.45
N VAL A 176 -5.81 8.30 -12.10
CA VAL A 176 -7.15 8.84 -12.39
C VAL A 176 -8.00 7.85 -13.19
N PRO A 177 -7.49 7.20 -14.26
CA PRO A 177 -8.27 6.17 -14.96
C PRO A 177 -8.51 4.90 -14.13
N MET A 178 -7.71 4.61 -13.09
CA MET A 178 -7.90 3.45 -12.23
C MET A 178 -8.94 3.68 -11.12
N ILE A 179 -9.46 4.90 -10.92
CA ILE A 179 -10.49 5.18 -9.90
C ILE A 179 -11.70 4.25 -10.03
N PRO A 180 -12.30 4.02 -11.21
CA PRO A 180 -13.42 3.07 -11.34
C PRO A 180 -13.06 1.65 -10.91
N VAL A 181 -11.85 1.17 -11.22
CA VAL A 181 -11.36 -0.15 -10.80
C VAL A 181 -11.20 -0.22 -9.29
N MET A 182 -10.65 0.83 -8.67
CA MET A 182 -10.53 0.94 -7.22
C MET A 182 -11.92 0.93 -6.54
N VAL A 183 -12.88 1.66 -7.07
CA VAL A 183 -14.27 1.68 -6.55
C VAL A 183 -14.91 0.29 -6.65
N ILE A 184 -14.73 -0.42 -7.77
CA ILE A 184 -15.22 -1.80 -7.95
C ILE A 184 -14.49 -2.74 -6.98
N GLY A 185 -13.19 -2.58 -6.79
CA GLY A 185 -12.41 -3.35 -5.82
C GLY A 185 -12.93 -3.16 -4.39
N VAL A 186 -13.14 -1.91 -3.96
CA VAL A 186 -13.74 -1.60 -2.65
C VAL A 186 -15.15 -2.20 -2.55
N ALA A 187 -16.00 -2.05 -3.56
CA ALA A 187 -17.33 -2.66 -3.58
C ALA A 187 -17.25 -4.19 -3.45
N GLY A 188 -16.30 -4.83 -4.13
CA GLY A 188 -16.01 -6.26 -3.99
C GLY A 188 -15.63 -6.65 -2.56
N VAL A 189 -14.77 -5.87 -1.90
CA VAL A 189 -14.41 -6.08 -0.48
C VAL A 189 -15.62 -5.90 0.44
N LEU A 190 -16.49 -4.90 0.19
CA LEU A 190 -17.70 -4.71 0.97
C LEU A 190 -18.70 -5.85 0.81
N VAL A 191 -18.88 -6.36 -0.41
CA VAL A 191 -19.71 -7.55 -0.68
C VAL A 191 -19.13 -8.76 0.05
N LEU A 192 -17.82 -8.97 -0.03
CA LEU A 192 -17.13 -10.03 0.70
C LEU A 192 -17.33 -9.90 2.21
N ALA A 193 -17.17 -8.70 2.75
CA ALA A 193 -17.36 -8.42 4.18
C ALA A 193 -18.80 -8.76 4.62
N TYR A 194 -19.79 -8.44 3.80
CA TYR A 194 -21.18 -8.83 4.05
C TYR A 194 -21.36 -10.36 4.04
N VAL A 195 -20.80 -11.06 3.05
CA VAL A 195 -20.85 -12.52 2.95
C VAL A 195 -20.20 -13.18 4.17
N LEU A 196 -18.98 -12.75 4.55
CA LEU A 196 -18.28 -13.25 5.73
C LEU A 196 -19.07 -12.96 7.01
N GLY A 197 -19.63 -11.76 7.13
CA GLY A 197 -20.45 -11.37 8.26
C GLY A 197 -21.74 -12.20 8.41
N VAL A 198 -22.42 -12.51 7.29
CA VAL A 198 -23.59 -13.42 7.30
C VAL A 198 -23.19 -14.84 7.66
N ARG A 199 -22.05 -15.34 7.16
CA ARG A 199 -21.51 -16.65 7.56
C ARG A 199 -21.23 -16.69 9.05
N GLU A 200 -20.63 -15.65 9.59
CA GLU A 200 -20.30 -15.51 11.00
C GLU A 200 -21.57 -15.47 11.87
N ARG A 201 -22.57 -14.70 11.48
CA ARG A 201 -23.88 -14.66 12.16
C ARG A 201 -24.54 -16.04 12.19
N ARG A 202 -24.47 -16.82 11.08
CA ARG A 202 -25.00 -18.19 11.04
C ARG A 202 -24.18 -19.14 11.91
N ARG A 203 -22.86 -18.98 11.99
CA ARG A 203 -21.98 -19.76 12.87
C ARG A 203 -22.34 -19.56 14.34
N LEU A 204 -22.50 -18.32 14.75
CA LEU A 204 -22.83 -17.95 16.13
C LEU A 204 -24.26 -18.38 16.51
N GLY A 205 -25.24 -18.24 15.60
CA GLY A 205 -26.61 -18.72 15.83
C GLY A 205 -26.70 -20.24 15.99
N LYS A 206 -25.90 -21.02 15.25
CA LYS A 206 -25.80 -22.48 15.42
C LYS A 206 -25.12 -22.87 16.73
N ALA A 207 -24.09 -22.13 17.15
CA ALA A 207 -23.40 -22.35 18.41
C ALA A 207 -24.31 -22.10 19.61
N ALA A 208 -25.22 -21.10 19.54
CA ALA A 208 -26.19 -20.82 20.58
C ALA A 208 -27.27 -21.92 20.74
N LEU A 209 -27.55 -22.67 19.66
CA LEU A 209 -28.52 -23.79 19.69
C LEU A 209 -27.91 -25.12 20.19
N GLY A 210 -26.57 -25.21 20.27
CA GLY A 210 -25.85 -26.43 20.65
C GLY A 210 -25.21 -26.44 22.05
N VAL A 211 -25.35 -25.36 22.83
CA VAL A 211 -24.75 -25.26 24.16
C VAL A 211 -25.86 -25.30 25.23
N PRO A 212 -25.86 -26.31 26.15
CA PRO A 212 -26.67 -26.25 27.34
C PRO A 212 -26.30 -24.99 28.16
N PRO A 213 -27.22 -24.36 28.90
CA PRO A 213 -26.89 -23.23 29.75
C PRO A 213 -25.78 -23.66 30.71
N LEU A 214 -24.62 -23.07 30.59
CA LEU A 214 -23.52 -23.25 31.53
C LEU A 214 -23.98 -22.66 32.87
N ALA A 215 -24.07 -23.55 33.88
CA ALA A 215 -24.22 -23.18 35.26
C ALA A 215 -23.13 -22.16 35.64
N ALA A 216 -23.54 -21.07 36.23
CA ALA A 216 -22.64 -20.13 36.88
C ALA A 216 -21.97 -20.86 38.04
N ASP A 217 -20.72 -21.32 37.83
CA ASP A 217 -19.73 -21.63 38.87
C ASP A 217 -18.71 -22.64 38.30
N ALA A 218 -17.63 -22.13 37.80
CA ALA A 218 -16.37 -22.89 37.71
C ALA A 218 -15.16 -21.94 37.84
N PRO A 219 -14.13 -22.33 38.62
CA PRO A 219 -13.01 -21.47 38.96
C PRO A 219 -12.15 -21.16 37.75
N ARG A 220 -11.69 -19.92 37.69
CA ARG A 220 -10.67 -19.49 36.71
C ARG A 220 -9.31 -20.06 37.11
N ASP A 221 -8.90 -21.15 36.49
CA ASP A 221 -7.48 -21.52 36.52
C ASP A 221 -6.73 -20.64 35.51
N SER A 222 -6.02 -19.69 36.09
CA SER A 222 -5.00 -18.90 35.48
C SER A 222 -3.71 -19.74 35.42
N HIS A 223 -3.29 -20.21 34.21
CA HIS A 223 -1.85 -20.40 33.95
C HIS A 223 -1.61 -20.61 32.45
N GLN A 224 -0.62 -19.83 31.98
CA GLN A 224 0.06 -19.90 30.69
C GLN A 224 -0.61 -19.20 29.48
N ALA A 225 -0.71 -17.88 29.59
CA ALA A 225 -0.50 -17.03 28.42
C ALA A 225 0.93 -16.47 28.54
N GLN A 226 1.78 -16.77 27.57
CA GLN A 226 3.10 -16.19 27.42
C GLN A 226 2.93 -14.66 27.36
N GLU A 227 3.59 -13.94 28.26
CA GLU A 227 3.68 -12.49 28.28
C GLU A 227 4.35 -12.03 26.98
N VAL A 228 3.55 -11.68 25.99
CA VAL A 228 3.95 -10.71 25.00
C VAL A 228 3.87 -9.37 25.68
N ASP A 229 5.00 -8.72 25.77
CA ASP A 229 5.22 -7.43 26.42
C ASP A 229 4.08 -6.44 26.10
N THR A 230 3.16 -6.27 27.04
CA THR A 230 1.93 -5.48 26.92
C THR A 230 2.23 -3.97 27.00
N ALA A 231 3.50 -3.59 26.93
CA ALA A 231 3.95 -2.20 26.96
C ALA A 231 3.64 -1.39 25.68
N LEU A 232 3.09 -2.02 24.63
CA LEU A 232 2.78 -1.35 23.35
C LEU A 232 1.28 -1.14 23.08
N LEU A 233 0.40 -1.54 23.98
CA LEU A 233 -1.03 -1.24 23.87
C LEU A 233 -1.39 -0.11 24.85
N PRO A 234 -1.93 1.03 24.42
CA PRO A 234 -2.51 1.97 25.36
C PRO A 234 -3.73 1.31 26.00
N ALA A 235 -3.57 0.93 27.28
CA ALA A 235 -4.68 0.53 28.13
C ALA A 235 -5.66 1.70 28.19
N ASN A 236 -6.92 1.47 27.81
CA ASN A 236 -8.12 2.26 28.10
C ASN A 236 -7.86 3.70 28.60
N GLY A 237 -7.44 4.56 27.68
CA GLY A 237 -7.22 5.98 27.88
C GLY A 237 -6.46 6.46 26.68
N GLU A 238 -7.11 7.25 25.79
CA GLU A 238 -6.33 8.09 24.88
C GLU A 238 -5.32 8.82 25.78
N SER A 239 -4.02 8.74 25.47
CA SER A 239 -3.07 9.50 26.26
C SER A 239 -3.52 10.95 26.21
N GLU A 240 -3.50 11.67 27.35
CA GLU A 240 -3.89 13.09 27.41
C GLU A 240 -3.21 13.89 26.30
N ALA A 241 -2.02 13.48 25.92
CA ALA A 241 -1.28 14.03 24.79
C ALA A 241 -2.01 13.83 23.45
N ALA A 242 -2.57 12.65 23.16
CA ALA A 242 -3.31 12.41 21.91
C ALA A 242 -4.64 13.21 21.88
N ALA A 243 -5.34 13.28 23.01
CA ALA A 243 -6.57 14.07 23.13
C ALA A 243 -6.31 15.57 22.91
N SER A 244 -5.17 16.10 23.36
CA SER A 244 -4.79 17.51 23.19
C SER A 244 -4.55 17.91 21.73
N LEU A 245 -4.24 16.95 20.86
CA LEU A 245 -3.98 17.19 19.44
C LEU A 245 -5.25 17.31 18.62
N ARG A 246 -6.35 16.76 19.08
CA ARG A 246 -7.61 16.73 18.36
C ARG A 246 -8.23 18.11 18.17
N ARG A 247 -8.81 18.34 16.99
CA ARG A 247 -9.43 19.64 16.61
C ARG A 247 -10.90 19.43 16.21
N PRO A 248 -11.79 19.07 17.15
CA PRO A 248 -13.18 18.71 16.82
C PRO A 248 -13.98 19.86 16.19
N ARG A 249 -13.61 21.12 16.45
CA ARG A 249 -14.23 22.30 15.84
C ARG A 249 -13.90 22.45 14.36
N LEU A 250 -12.74 21.94 13.92
CA LEU A 250 -12.26 22.05 12.53
C LEU A 250 -12.59 20.81 11.69
N ARG A 251 -13.33 19.84 12.23
CA ARG A 251 -13.60 18.56 11.54
C ARG A 251 -14.22 18.74 10.16
N TRP A 252 -15.18 19.66 10.01
CA TRP A 252 -15.84 19.91 8.73
C TRP A 252 -14.91 20.65 7.76
N PHE A 253 -14.08 21.55 8.26
CA PHE A 253 -13.03 22.20 7.49
C PHE A 253 -12.01 21.18 6.98
N ASN A 254 -11.52 20.29 7.84
CA ASN A 254 -10.57 19.25 7.48
C ASN A 254 -11.18 18.25 6.46
N ALA A 255 -12.44 17.87 6.63
CA ALA A 255 -13.16 17.04 5.67
C ALA A 255 -13.33 17.74 4.32
N ALA A 256 -13.74 19.02 4.32
CA ALA A 256 -13.89 19.81 3.10
C ALA A 256 -12.54 20.00 2.37
N LEU A 257 -11.46 20.27 3.12
CA LEU A 257 -10.11 20.39 2.55
C LEU A 257 -9.64 19.07 1.92
N THR A 258 -9.92 17.92 2.56
CA THR A 258 -9.59 16.60 2.02
C THR A 258 -10.41 16.31 0.74
N VAL A 259 -11.70 16.61 0.74
CA VAL A 259 -12.53 16.47 -0.46
C VAL A 259 -12.05 17.40 -1.58
N ALA A 260 -11.72 18.66 -1.26
CA ALA A 260 -11.17 19.60 -2.24
C ALA A 260 -9.83 19.13 -2.83
N LEU A 261 -8.96 18.54 -2.00
CA LEU A 261 -7.71 17.92 -2.44
C LEU A 261 -7.98 16.79 -3.45
N ILE A 262 -8.89 15.87 -3.13
CA ILE A 262 -9.24 14.73 -4.02
C ILE A 262 -9.89 15.23 -5.31
N VAL A 263 -10.81 16.20 -5.22
CA VAL A 263 -11.44 16.79 -6.41
C VAL A 263 -10.40 17.52 -7.27
N GLY A 264 -9.53 18.32 -6.64
CA GLY A 264 -8.44 19.02 -7.35
C GLY A 264 -7.49 18.07 -8.08
N LEU A 265 -7.24 16.89 -7.50
CA LEU A 265 -6.47 15.82 -8.14
C LEU A 265 -7.20 15.26 -9.37
N VAL A 266 -8.48 14.90 -9.23
CA VAL A 266 -9.28 14.29 -10.32
C VAL A 266 -9.45 15.26 -11.49
N VAL A 267 -9.66 16.55 -11.17
CA VAL A 267 -9.84 17.61 -12.19
C VAL A 267 -8.51 18.05 -12.81
N GLY A 268 -7.36 17.67 -12.20
CA GLY A 268 -6.04 18.09 -12.67
C GLY A 268 -5.78 19.59 -12.44
N LEU A 269 -6.30 20.14 -11.33
CA LEU A 269 -6.22 21.58 -11.04
C LEU A 269 -4.78 22.09 -10.93
N LEU A 270 -3.91 21.30 -10.31
CA LEU A 270 -2.48 21.55 -10.11
C LEU A 270 -1.72 20.23 -10.20
N PRO A 271 -0.41 20.26 -10.52
CA PRO A 271 0.44 19.08 -10.38
C PRO A 271 0.35 18.53 -8.95
N LEU A 272 0.28 17.19 -8.82
CA LEU A 272 0.11 16.50 -7.53
C LEU A 272 1.04 16.97 -6.41
N PRO A 273 2.36 17.15 -6.64
CA PRO A 273 3.27 17.63 -5.61
C PRO A 273 2.84 18.99 -5.04
N VAL A 274 2.45 19.92 -5.94
CA VAL A 274 2.02 21.27 -5.55
C VAL A 274 0.70 21.25 -4.80
N LEU A 275 -0.23 20.40 -5.26
CA LEU A 275 -1.54 20.24 -4.63
C LEU A 275 -1.39 19.80 -3.16
N PHE A 276 -0.53 18.79 -2.89
CA PHE A 276 -0.25 18.34 -1.53
C PHE A 276 0.50 19.36 -0.70
N MET A 277 1.44 20.12 -1.27
CA MET A 277 2.15 21.21 -0.58
C MET A 277 1.17 22.28 -0.09
N VAL A 278 0.26 22.71 -0.96
CA VAL A 278 -0.75 23.74 -0.63
C VAL A 278 -1.72 23.20 0.42
N ALA A 279 -2.23 21.99 0.23
CA ALA A 279 -3.14 21.36 1.20
C ALA A 279 -2.49 21.20 2.58
N PHE A 280 -1.23 20.75 2.63
CA PHE A 280 -0.46 20.66 3.87
C PHE A 280 -0.28 22.02 4.55
N ALA A 281 0.12 23.06 3.79
CA ALA A 281 0.32 24.40 4.35
C ALA A 281 -0.99 24.96 4.97
N ILE A 282 -2.12 24.77 4.28
CA ILE A 282 -3.43 25.15 4.80
C ILE A 282 -3.78 24.34 6.05
N ALA A 283 -3.59 23.01 5.99
CA ALA A 283 -3.94 22.10 7.08
C ALA A 283 -3.16 22.40 8.37
N ILE A 284 -1.83 22.59 8.27
CA ILE A 284 -0.98 22.79 9.45
C ILE A 284 -1.27 24.13 10.12
N VAL A 285 -1.47 25.20 9.35
CA VAL A 285 -1.77 26.53 9.89
C VAL A 285 -3.16 26.56 10.53
N ALA A 286 -4.15 25.95 9.89
CA ALA A 286 -5.52 25.93 10.42
C ALA A 286 -5.64 25.11 11.71
N ASN A 287 -5.02 23.92 11.76
CA ASN A 287 -5.13 23.03 12.90
C ASN A 287 -4.15 23.37 14.04
N TYR A 288 -2.97 23.85 13.71
CA TYR A 288 -1.88 24.13 14.66
C TYR A 288 -1.27 25.52 14.40
N PRO A 289 -1.96 26.61 14.83
CA PRO A 289 -1.53 27.98 14.49
C PRO A 289 -0.22 28.41 15.17
N GLN A 290 0.19 27.74 16.25
CA GLN A 290 1.41 28.07 16.98
C GLN A 290 2.64 27.40 16.37
N LEU A 291 3.73 28.15 16.15
CA LEU A 291 4.97 27.62 15.57
C LEU A 291 5.56 26.42 16.31
N PRO A 292 5.58 26.36 17.67
CA PRO A 292 6.04 25.17 18.37
C PRO A 292 5.20 23.92 18.07
N GLU A 293 3.86 24.04 17.97
CA GLU A 293 2.97 22.95 17.61
C GLU A 293 3.24 22.46 16.18
N GLN A 294 3.40 23.39 15.23
CA GLN A 294 3.72 23.04 13.84
C GLN A 294 5.02 22.23 13.75
N ARG A 295 6.08 22.70 14.41
CA ARG A 295 7.37 21.98 14.47
C ARG A 295 7.23 20.60 15.10
N ALA A 296 6.49 20.48 16.20
CA ALA A 296 6.25 19.21 16.87
C ALA A 296 5.50 18.22 15.98
N ARG A 297 4.51 18.69 15.21
CA ARG A 297 3.76 17.82 14.27
C ARG A 297 4.61 17.35 13.10
N ILE A 298 5.40 18.24 12.50
CA ILE A 298 6.35 17.87 11.44
C ILE A 298 7.36 16.86 11.97
N ALA A 299 7.92 17.09 13.15
CA ALA A 299 8.88 16.18 13.78
C ALA A 299 8.26 14.80 14.08
N ALA A 300 7.00 14.74 14.50
CA ALA A 300 6.30 13.49 14.80
C ALA A 300 6.18 12.57 13.57
N HIS A 301 6.00 13.14 12.38
CA HIS A 301 5.85 12.38 11.13
C HIS A 301 7.16 12.27 10.32
N ALA A 302 8.26 12.93 10.76
CA ALA A 302 9.52 13.00 10.03
C ALA A 302 10.14 11.61 9.75
N GLY A 303 10.02 10.66 10.67
CA GLY A 303 10.53 9.30 10.48
C GLY A 303 9.92 8.61 9.27
N ASN A 304 8.60 8.68 9.12
CA ASN A 304 7.88 8.10 7.99
C ASN A 304 8.24 8.81 6.67
N VAL A 305 8.34 10.13 6.70
CA VAL A 305 8.77 10.93 5.54
C VAL A 305 10.15 10.52 5.08
N ILE A 306 11.14 10.48 5.98
CA ILE A 306 12.53 10.14 5.65
C ILE A 306 12.60 8.74 5.06
N ALA A 307 11.93 7.76 5.67
CA ALA A 307 11.95 6.38 5.22
C ALA A 307 11.46 6.22 3.76
N VAL A 308 10.38 6.92 3.40
CA VAL A 308 9.79 6.83 2.06
C VAL A 308 10.56 7.66 1.04
N VAL A 309 10.87 8.92 1.36
CA VAL A 309 11.50 9.86 0.41
C VAL A 309 12.95 9.45 0.11
N ALA A 310 13.70 8.99 1.11
CA ALA A 310 15.04 8.47 0.88
C ALA A 310 15.04 7.27 -0.07
N LEU A 311 14.04 6.38 0.04
CA LEU A 311 13.89 5.24 -0.85
C LEU A 311 13.61 5.68 -2.31
N ILE A 312 12.78 6.71 -2.51
CA ILE A 312 12.49 7.25 -3.84
C ILE A 312 13.75 7.84 -4.48
N PHE A 313 14.54 8.62 -3.74
CA PHE A 313 15.79 9.16 -4.29
C PHE A 313 16.85 8.07 -4.56
N ALA A 314 16.93 7.06 -3.71
CA ALA A 314 17.77 5.90 -3.98
C ALA A 314 17.32 5.13 -5.23
N ALA A 315 16.01 4.98 -5.43
CA ALA A 315 15.46 4.42 -6.66
C ALA A 315 15.79 5.29 -7.90
N GLY A 316 15.87 6.62 -7.73
CA GLY A 316 16.37 7.53 -8.75
C GLY A 316 17.79 7.20 -9.18
N VAL A 317 18.69 6.94 -8.23
CA VAL A 317 20.05 6.50 -8.52
C VAL A 317 20.04 5.18 -9.31
N PHE A 318 19.26 4.20 -8.86
CA PHE A 318 19.16 2.90 -9.52
C PHE A 318 18.65 3.01 -10.95
N THR A 319 17.51 3.67 -11.16
CA THR A 319 16.89 3.80 -12.49
C THR A 319 17.71 4.70 -13.42
N GLY A 320 18.31 5.77 -12.88
CA GLY A 320 19.17 6.66 -13.63
C GLY A 320 20.41 5.95 -14.21
N ILE A 321 21.07 5.11 -13.40
CA ILE A 321 22.21 4.29 -13.85
C ILE A 321 21.72 3.21 -14.83
N LEU A 322 20.66 2.47 -14.49
CA LEU A 322 20.15 1.37 -15.30
C LEU A 322 19.75 1.83 -16.71
N THR A 323 19.09 2.99 -16.79
CA THR A 323 18.66 3.58 -18.06
C THR A 323 19.84 4.27 -18.78
N GLY A 324 20.59 5.11 -18.08
CA GLY A 324 21.68 5.90 -18.66
C GLY A 324 22.83 5.05 -19.20
N SER A 325 23.11 3.91 -18.59
CA SER A 325 24.12 2.95 -19.07
C SER A 325 23.68 2.13 -20.28
N GLY A 326 22.41 2.19 -20.68
CA GLY A 326 21.82 1.37 -21.75
C GLY A 326 21.57 -0.09 -21.36
N MET A 327 21.74 -0.46 -20.07
CA MET A 327 21.50 -1.83 -19.60
C MET A 327 20.05 -2.27 -19.81
N VAL A 328 19.05 -1.39 -19.54
CA VAL A 328 17.61 -1.71 -19.77
C VAL A 328 17.39 -2.12 -21.22
N LYS A 329 17.85 -1.32 -22.16
CA LYS A 329 17.69 -1.61 -23.58
C LYS A 329 18.33 -2.94 -23.97
N SER A 330 19.57 -3.16 -23.53
CA SER A 330 20.32 -4.39 -23.82
C SER A 330 19.66 -5.65 -23.23
N MET A 331 19.07 -5.52 -22.04
CA MET A 331 18.28 -6.59 -21.39
C MET A 331 16.98 -6.85 -22.14
N SER A 332 16.25 -5.79 -22.51
CA SER A 332 15.01 -5.87 -23.29
C SER A 332 15.23 -6.55 -24.65
N ASP A 333 16.27 -6.13 -25.39
CA ASP A 333 16.62 -6.75 -26.68
C ASP A 333 16.87 -8.27 -26.53
N SER A 334 17.53 -8.67 -25.44
CA SER A 334 17.77 -10.09 -25.14
C SER A 334 16.48 -10.84 -24.78
N LEU A 335 15.56 -10.20 -24.02
CA LEU A 335 14.27 -10.81 -23.69
C LEU A 335 13.37 -10.97 -24.91
N LEU A 336 13.41 -10.04 -25.86
CA LEU A 336 12.68 -10.15 -27.12
C LEU A 336 13.04 -11.41 -27.93
N THR A 337 14.27 -11.95 -27.75
CA THR A 337 14.64 -13.21 -28.37
C THR A 337 14.06 -14.44 -27.68
N ILE A 338 13.64 -14.33 -26.43
CA ILE A 338 13.14 -15.41 -25.58
C ILE A 338 11.60 -15.38 -25.50
N VAL A 339 11.02 -14.19 -25.41
CA VAL A 339 9.56 -14.00 -25.33
C VAL A 339 8.96 -14.30 -26.71
N PRO A 340 8.02 -15.26 -26.80
CA PRO A 340 7.36 -15.57 -28.06
C PRO A 340 6.68 -14.30 -28.60
N PRO A 341 6.82 -13.99 -29.91
CA PRO A 341 6.19 -12.81 -30.52
C PRO A 341 4.67 -12.73 -30.28
N SER A 342 4.02 -13.87 -30.12
CA SER A 342 2.59 -13.99 -29.80
C SER A 342 2.23 -13.51 -28.38
N TRP A 343 3.17 -13.41 -27.46
CA TRP A 343 2.94 -12.95 -26.08
C TRP A 343 3.18 -11.45 -25.91
N ALA A 344 4.01 -10.87 -26.76
CA ALA A 344 4.38 -9.46 -26.68
C ALA A 344 3.15 -8.52 -26.64
N PRO A 345 2.11 -8.70 -27.48
CA PRO A 345 0.90 -7.87 -27.45
C PRO A 345 0.10 -8.00 -26.14
N SER A 346 0.23 -9.11 -25.43
CA SER A 346 -0.52 -9.37 -24.18
C SER A 346 0.29 -9.12 -22.91
N LEU A 347 1.48 -8.51 -23.00
CA LEU A 347 2.37 -8.31 -21.87
C LEU A 347 1.74 -7.49 -20.73
N ALA A 348 0.84 -6.55 -21.01
CA ALA A 348 0.12 -5.83 -19.97
C ALA A 348 -0.76 -6.77 -19.14
N THR A 349 -1.58 -7.59 -19.80
CA THR A 349 -2.43 -8.58 -19.13
C THR A 349 -1.60 -9.66 -18.40
N ILE A 350 -0.52 -10.13 -19.04
CA ILE A 350 0.41 -11.08 -18.42
C ILE A 350 1.04 -10.46 -17.16
N THR A 351 1.47 -9.19 -17.23
CA THR A 351 2.03 -8.45 -16.08
C THR A 351 1.00 -8.30 -14.96
N ALA A 352 -0.26 -8.00 -15.29
CA ALA A 352 -1.33 -7.89 -14.30
C ALA A 352 -1.55 -9.22 -13.55
N ILE A 353 -1.57 -10.35 -14.24
CA ILE A 353 -1.71 -11.67 -13.63
C ILE A 353 -0.44 -12.05 -12.86
N ALA A 354 0.72 -11.84 -13.46
CA ALA A 354 2.01 -12.18 -12.87
C ALA A 354 2.34 -11.31 -11.65
N SER A 355 1.81 -10.09 -11.56
CA SER A 355 2.00 -9.21 -10.40
C SER A 355 1.53 -9.86 -9.09
N MET A 356 0.50 -10.72 -9.13
CA MET A 356 -0.01 -11.42 -7.94
C MET A 356 1.06 -12.35 -7.33
N PRO A 357 1.57 -13.39 -8.03
CA PRO A 357 2.60 -14.25 -7.48
C PRO A 357 3.95 -13.52 -7.31
N PHE A 358 4.34 -12.64 -8.24
CA PHE A 358 5.61 -11.95 -8.11
C PHE A 358 5.68 -11.11 -6.85
N THR A 359 4.70 -10.24 -6.61
CA THR A 359 4.70 -9.38 -5.41
C THR A 359 4.43 -10.14 -4.12
N PHE A 360 3.94 -11.38 -4.19
CA PHE A 360 3.83 -12.26 -3.03
C PHE A 360 5.19 -12.86 -2.62
N PHE A 361 5.96 -13.37 -3.58
CA PHE A 361 7.25 -14.02 -3.31
C PHE A 361 8.44 -13.06 -3.32
N VAL A 362 8.31 -11.93 -4.01
CA VAL A 362 9.35 -10.91 -4.18
C VAL A 362 8.87 -9.60 -3.56
N SER A 363 9.78 -8.80 -3.01
CA SER A 363 9.40 -7.50 -2.45
C SER A 363 8.91 -6.54 -3.55
N ASN A 364 8.04 -5.59 -3.17
CA ASN A 364 7.61 -4.53 -4.09
C ASN A 364 8.81 -3.79 -4.70
N ASP A 365 9.84 -3.50 -3.92
CA ASP A 365 11.03 -2.79 -4.41
C ASP A 365 11.75 -3.58 -5.51
N ALA A 366 11.93 -4.88 -5.31
CA ALA A 366 12.55 -5.75 -6.29
C ALA A 366 11.68 -5.93 -7.55
N PHE A 367 10.36 -6.02 -7.40
CA PHE A 367 9.45 -6.14 -8.54
C PHE A 367 9.40 -4.83 -9.35
N TYR A 368 9.12 -3.70 -8.69
CA TYR A 368 8.94 -2.42 -9.39
C TYR A 368 10.23 -1.87 -9.97
N TYR A 369 11.34 -1.95 -9.26
CA TYR A 369 12.62 -1.40 -9.75
C TYR A 369 13.44 -2.41 -10.53
N GLY A 370 13.32 -3.70 -10.25
CA GLY A 370 14.11 -4.74 -10.90
C GLY A 370 13.45 -5.36 -12.12
N VAL A 371 12.17 -5.68 -12.07
CA VAL A 371 11.47 -6.46 -13.11
C VAL A 371 10.68 -5.56 -14.06
N LEU A 372 9.85 -4.68 -13.49
CA LEU A 372 8.88 -3.90 -14.27
C LEU A 372 9.48 -3.05 -15.39
N PRO A 373 10.61 -2.32 -15.23
CA PRO A 373 11.19 -1.52 -16.30
C PRO A 373 11.60 -2.36 -17.51
N ILE A 374 12.13 -3.56 -17.26
CA ILE A 374 12.62 -4.46 -18.30
C ILE A 374 11.44 -5.00 -19.12
N VAL A 375 10.40 -5.48 -18.44
CA VAL A 375 9.18 -5.99 -19.10
C VAL A 375 8.47 -4.87 -19.85
N THR A 376 8.47 -3.65 -19.31
CA THR A 376 7.86 -2.47 -19.94
C THR A 376 8.59 -2.10 -21.25
N GLU A 377 9.92 -2.19 -21.28
CA GLU A 377 10.67 -1.90 -22.50
C GLU A 377 10.38 -2.95 -23.59
N VAL A 378 10.20 -4.22 -23.23
CA VAL A 378 9.72 -5.26 -24.14
C VAL A 378 8.30 -4.95 -24.65
N ALA A 379 7.40 -4.55 -23.75
CA ALA A 379 6.01 -4.22 -24.06
C ALA A 379 5.89 -2.98 -24.97
N ARG A 380 6.77 -1.99 -24.78
CA ARG A 380 6.84 -0.79 -25.64
C ARG A 380 7.10 -1.14 -27.10
N ASN A 381 7.94 -2.14 -27.39
CA ASN A 381 8.17 -2.61 -28.74
C ASN A 381 6.94 -3.28 -29.38
N ALA A 382 5.98 -3.69 -28.57
CA ALA A 382 4.68 -4.23 -28.99
C ALA A 382 3.56 -3.16 -29.00
N GLY A 383 3.92 -1.88 -28.80
CA GLY A 383 2.96 -0.77 -28.82
C GLY A 383 2.20 -0.53 -27.53
N ILE A 384 2.61 -1.13 -26.40
CA ILE A 384 1.99 -0.93 -25.08
C ILE A 384 2.68 0.25 -24.38
N ASP A 385 1.87 1.20 -23.90
CA ASP A 385 2.36 2.40 -23.20
C ASP A 385 2.90 2.06 -21.79
N PRO A 386 3.98 2.69 -21.31
CA PRO A 386 4.47 2.53 -19.93
C PRO A 386 3.42 2.82 -18.86
N VAL A 387 2.49 3.75 -19.09
CA VAL A 387 1.38 4.03 -18.16
C VAL A 387 0.44 2.84 -18.05
N GLU A 388 0.16 2.14 -19.16
CA GLU A 388 -0.64 0.91 -19.19
C GLU A 388 0.06 -0.22 -18.42
N MET A 389 1.37 -0.35 -18.57
CA MET A 389 2.18 -1.31 -17.80
C MET A 389 2.20 -0.99 -16.32
N ALA A 390 2.28 0.29 -15.94
CA ALA A 390 2.16 0.72 -14.56
C ALA A 390 0.81 0.30 -13.97
N ARG A 391 -0.32 0.59 -14.67
CA ARG A 391 -1.67 0.19 -14.25
C ARG A 391 -1.80 -1.32 -14.08
N ALA A 392 -1.32 -2.08 -15.06
CA ALA A 392 -1.35 -3.54 -15.03
C ALA A 392 -0.60 -4.11 -13.82
N SER A 393 0.58 -3.57 -13.50
CA SER A 393 1.42 -4.03 -12.39
C SER A 393 0.79 -3.86 -10.99
N LEU A 394 -0.19 -2.97 -10.87
CA LEU A 394 -0.86 -2.65 -9.59
C LEU A 394 -1.99 -3.63 -9.22
N ILE A 395 -2.46 -4.44 -10.16
CA ILE A 395 -3.61 -5.35 -9.95
C ILE A 395 -3.35 -6.35 -8.82
N GLY A 396 -2.10 -6.79 -8.63
CA GLY A 396 -1.72 -7.78 -7.62
C GLY A 396 -1.66 -7.29 -6.18
N GLN A 397 -1.94 -6.01 -5.89
CA GLN A 397 -1.70 -5.42 -4.56
C GLN A 397 -2.48 -6.06 -3.40
N PRO A 398 -3.75 -6.48 -3.54
CA PRO A 398 -4.42 -7.24 -2.48
C PRO A 398 -3.71 -8.56 -2.10
N VAL A 399 -3.07 -9.23 -3.06
CA VAL A 399 -2.26 -10.45 -2.79
C VAL A 399 -0.91 -10.07 -2.20
N HIS A 400 -0.27 -8.99 -2.67
CA HIS A 400 1.01 -8.53 -2.14
C HIS A 400 1.01 -8.33 -0.62
N LEU A 401 -0.04 -7.74 -0.06
CA LEU A 401 -0.12 -7.51 1.39
C LEU A 401 -0.11 -8.79 2.22
N LEU A 402 -0.43 -9.95 1.63
CA LEU A 402 -0.32 -11.26 2.29
C LEU A 402 1.10 -11.84 2.25
N SER A 403 2.04 -11.17 1.57
CA SER A 403 3.41 -11.62 1.48
C SER A 403 4.09 -11.69 2.85
N PRO A 404 4.88 -12.73 3.14
CA PRO A 404 5.68 -12.79 4.36
C PRO A 404 6.80 -11.71 4.40
N LEU A 405 6.98 -10.96 3.33
CA LEU A 405 7.94 -9.86 3.23
C LEU A 405 7.34 -8.51 3.68
N VAL A 406 6.04 -8.44 3.91
CA VAL A 406 5.33 -7.21 4.32
C VAL A 406 5.24 -7.13 5.84
N ALA A 407 6.04 -6.24 6.43
CA ALA A 407 6.14 -6.09 7.88
C ALA A 407 4.83 -5.66 8.55
N SER A 408 4.03 -4.80 7.89
CA SER A 408 2.76 -4.33 8.44
C SER A 408 1.72 -5.45 8.59
N THR A 409 1.81 -6.54 7.82
CA THR A 409 0.93 -7.70 7.98
C THR A 409 1.16 -8.42 9.31
N TYR A 410 2.42 -8.51 9.76
CA TYR A 410 2.73 -9.07 11.08
C TYR A 410 2.16 -8.20 12.21
N LEU A 411 2.17 -6.87 12.03
CA LEU A 411 1.52 -5.96 12.95
C LEU A 411 0.01 -6.23 13.03
N LEU A 412 -0.67 -6.38 11.88
CA LEU A 412 -2.09 -6.67 11.81
C LEU A 412 -2.46 -7.96 12.56
N VAL A 413 -1.77 -9.07 12.24
CA VAL A 413 -2.08 -10.37 12.84
C VAL A 413 -1.69 -10.40 14.33
N GLY A 414 -0.59 -9.76 14.72
CA GLY A 414 -0.17 -9.60 16.11
C GLY A 414 -1.18 -8.83 16.94
N LEU A 415 -1.66 -7.68 16.45
CA LEU A 415 -2.71 -6.89 17.13
C LEU A 415 -4.02 -7.67 17.28
N ALA A 416 -4.41 -8.44 16.26
CA ALA A 416 -5.63 -9.22 16.26
C ALA A 416 -5.53 -10.52 17.08
N GLY A 417 -4.31 -10.98 17.38
CA GLY A 417 -4.05 -12.25 18.06
C GLY A 417 -4.32 -13.46 17.16
N VAL A 418 -3.96 -13.37 15.88
CA VAL A 418 -4.16 -14.40 14.86
C VAL A 418 -2.82 -14.90 14.36
N GLU A 419 -2.71 -16.22 14.11
CA GLU A 419 -1.52 -16.80 13.48
C GLU A 419 -1.38 -16.35 12.03
N PHE A 420 -0.16 -15.97 11.62
CA PHE A 420 0.12 -15.46 10.28
C PHE A 420 -0.25 -16.47 9.19
N GLY A 421 0.07 -17.73 9.39
CA GLY A 421 -0.24 -18.81 8.44
C GLY A 421 -1.74 -19.04 8.24
N ASP A 422 -2.51 -18.94 9.33
CA ASP A 422 -3.98 -19.08 9.27
C ASP A 422 -4.61 -17.89 8.56
N HIS A 423 -4.12 -16.67 8.84
CA HIS A 423 -4.52 -15.47 8.13
C HIS A 423 -4.25 -15.58 6.61
N GLN A 424 -3.05 -16.04 6.22
CA GLN A 424 -2.73 -16.22 4.80
C GLN A 424 -3.66 -17.23 4.13
N ARG A 425 -3.82 -18.43 4.74
CA ARG A 425 -4.69 -19.49 4.20
C ARG A 425 -6.13 -19.04 4.05
N PHE A 426 -6.65 -18.34 5.04
CA PHE A 426 -8.02 -17.83 5.02
C PHE A 426 -8.22 -16.74 3.97
N THR A 427 -7.26 -15.81 3.84
CA THR A 427 -7.43 -14.60 3.05
C THR A 427 -6.99 -14.74 1.60
N LEU A 428 -6.04 -15.63 1.27
CA LEU A 428 -5.43 -15.70 -0.06
C LEU A 428 -6.44 -15.91 -1.20
N ALA A 429 -7.39 -16.82 -1.04
CA ALA A 429 -8.40 -17.08 -2.07
C ALA A 429 -9.29 -15.84 -2.33
N TRP A 430 -9.62 -15.10 -1.27
CA TRP A 430 -10.38 -13.86 -1.37
C TRP A 430 -9.57 -12.74 -2.01
N ALA A 431 -8.27 -12.64 -1.67
CA ALA A 431 -7.36 -11.67 -2.28
C ALA A 431 -7.23 -11.90 -3.79
N ILE A 432 -7.04 -13.16 -4.22
CA ILE A 432 -7.02 -13.51 -5.64
C ILE A 432 -8.36 -13.13 -6.30
N GLY A 433 -9.50 -13.43 -5.64
CA GLY A 433 -10.82 -13.07 -6.15
C GLY A 433 -10.99 -11.55 -6.35
N ILE A 434 -10.51 -10.73 -5.42
CA ILE A 434 -10.52 -9.26 -5.57
C ILE A 434 -9.58 -8.81 -6.69
N CYS A 435 -8.37 -9.38 -6.80
CA CYS A 435 -7.46 -9.07 -7.91
C CYS A 435 -8.08 -9.42 -9.28
N LEU A 436 -8.74 -10.58 -9.40
CA LEU A 436 -9.41 -10.97 -10.64
C LEU A 436 -10.60 -10.05 -10.96
N LEU A 437 -11.38 -9.64 -9.96
CA LEU A 437 -12.44 -8.64 -10.13
C LEU A 437 -11.88 -7.32 -10.66
N MET A 438 -10.77 -6.85 -10.08
CA MET A 438 -10.09 -5.63 -10.51
C MET A 438 -9.50 -5.78 -11.92
N LEU A 439 -8.91 -6.93 -12.25
CA LEU A 439 -8.40 -7.24 -13.58
C LEU A 439 -9.50 -7.16 -14.65
N VAL A 440 -10.63 -7.83 -14.40
CA VAL A 440 -11.78 -7.80 -15.31
C VAL A 440 -12.31 -6.38 -15.48
N ALA A 441 -12.42 -5.62 -14.40
CA ALA A 441 -12.83 -4.21 -14.46
C ALA A 441 -11.82 -3.37 -15.26
N ALA A 442 -10.51 -3.54 -15.04
CA ALA A 442 -9.48 -2.80 -15.76
C ALA A 442 -9.52 -3.07 -17.27
N LEU A 443 -9.70 -4.33 -17.66
CA LEU A 443 -9.86 -4.71 -19.08
C LEU A 443 -11.17 -4.17 -19.67
N ALA A 444 -12.27 -4.21 -18.92
CA ALA A 444 -13.56 -3.70 -19.36
C ALA A 444 -13.55 -2.17 -19.59
N PHE A 445 -12.78 -1.44 -18.78
CA PHE A 445 -12.58 0.01 -18.97
C PHE A 445 -11.44 0.36 -19.95
N GLY A 446 -10.77 -0.63 -20.55
CA GLY A 446 -9.68 -0.41 -21.50
C GLY A 446 -8.48 0.31 -20.90
N LEU A 447 -8.15 0.05 -19.62
CA LEU A 447 -7.02 0.70 -18.94
C LEU A 447 -5.67 0.21 -19.41
N PHE A 448 -5.65 -0.96 -19.98
CA PHE A 448 -4.56 -1.58 -20.74
C PHE A 448 -5.15 -2.66 -21.66
N PRO A 449 -4.48 -2.99 -22.78
CA PRO A 449 -5.01 -3.94 -23.75
C PRO A 449 -5.00 -5.38 -23.21
N LEU A 450 -6.01 -6.17 -23.57
CA LEU A 450 -5.96 -7.62 -23.41
C LEU A 450 -4.85 -8.18 -24.32
N SER A 451 -4.80 -7.66 -25.54
CA SER A 451 -3.74 -7.88 -26.52
C SER A 451 -3.63 -6.60 -27.36
N ALA A 452 -2.44 -6.02 -27.47
CA ALA A 452 -2.18 -4.92 -28.38
C ALA A 452 -2.32 -5.43 -29.83
N GLY A 453 -3.13 -4.72 -30.62
CA GLY A 453 -3.44 -5.09 -32.00
C GLY A 453 -2.31 -4.76 -32.98
#